data_4d9c8d917dd1657fd310dfaf2e2bf491
#
_entry.id   4d9c8d917dd1657fd310dfaf2e2bf491
#
_cell.length_a   1.000
_cell.length_b   1.000
_cell.length_c   1.000
_cell.angle_alpha   90.00
_cell.angle_beta   90.00
_cell.angle_gamma   90.00
#
_symmetry.space_group_name_H-M   'P 1'
#
loop_
_entity.id
_entity.type
_entity.pdbx_description
1 polymer ?
#
loop_
_entity_poly.entity_id
_entity_poly.type
_entity_poly.pdbx_seq_one_letter_code
_entity_poly.pdbx_strand_id
1 'polypeptide(L)'
;MRSYLGELDAVPYHPGPALPRIPRVLAALRRPMIELARECADGMLSYLVTPAHTAMARAVLGPDRLLCAEQAVLLSADPAEARRIARERTSWYFDLGNYPPSLRAQGFTDADLAGEGSDRIIDGLVAWGGVDAIAGRVREHLAAGADHVCIQPLPTGGDVFALQALRELAPALL
;
A
#
# COMPACT_ATOMS: atom_id res chain seq x y z
N MET A 1 13.00 -14.63 6.63
CA MET A 1 13.38 -13.34 5.99
C MET A 1 14.75 -12.85 6.47
N ARG A 2 15.05 -12.71 7.76
CA ARG A 2 16.40 -12.29 8.24
C ARG A 2 17.53 -13.16 7.69
N SER A 3 17.41 -14.49 7.78
CA SER A 3 18.38 -15.44 7.19
C SER A 3 18.57 -15.21 5.70
N TYR A 4 17.46 -15.11 4.95
CA TYR A 4 17.47 -14.81 3.52
C TYR A 4 18.22 -13.52 3.16
N LEU A 5 18.01 -12.46 3.95
CA LEU A 5 18.74 -11.18 3.73
C LEU A 5 20.25 -11.37 3.97
N GLY A 6 20.64 -12.14 5.00
CA GLY A 6 22.04 -12.45 5.25
C GLY A 6 22.67 -13.30 4.13
N GLU A 7 21.94 -14.26 3.60
CA GLU A 7 22.37 -15.05 2.45
C GLU A 7 22.52 -14.18 1.20
N LEU A 8 21.55 -13.28 0.95
CA LEU A 8 21.60 -12.33 -0.16
C LEU A 8 22.82 -11.39 -0.08
N ASP A 9 23.13 -10.91 1.13
CA ASP A 9 24.29 -10.04 1.36
C ASP A 9 25.64 -10.78 1.16
N ALA A 10 25.64 -12.11 1.32
CA ALA A 10 26.83 -12.95 1.13
C ALA A 10 27.04 -13.36 -0.33
N VAL A 11 26.08 -13.15 -1.23
CA VAL A 11 26.22 -13.50 -2.65
C VAL A 11 27.27 -12.58 -3.29
N PRO A 12 28.34 -13.15 -3.89
CA PRO A 12 29.30 -12.35 -4.64
C PRO A 12 28.60 -11.74 -5.86
N TYR A 13 28.39 -10.45 -5.82
CA TYR A 13 27.86 -9.71 -6.95
C TYR A 13 28.93 -8.77 -7.48
N HIS A 14 29.39 -9.04 -8.69
CA HIS A 14 30.35 -8.22 -9.40
C HIS A 14 29.60 -7.44 -10.51
N PRO A 15 28.90 -6.37 -10.19
CA PRO A 15 28.38 -5.50 -11.22
C PRO A 15 29.59 -4.92 -12.00
N GLY A 16 29.37 -4.54 -13.23
CA GLY A 16 30.33 -3.77 -14.02
C GLY A 16 30.82 -2.52 -13.28
N PRO A 17 31.04 -1.39 -13.91
CA PRO A 17 31.50 -0.18 -13.22
C PRO A 17 30.64 0.11 -11.99
N ALA A 18 31.30 0.51 -10.89
CA ALA A 18 30.68 0.69 -9.57
C ALA A 18 29.38 1.50 -9.65
N LEU A 19 28.26 0.82 -9.43
CA LEU A 19 26.95 1.46 -9.34
C LEU A 19 26.78 2.05 -7.93
N PRO A 20 26.09 3.18 -7.80
CA PRO A 20 25.71 3.67 -6.49
C PRO A 20 24.85 2.59 -5.76
N ARG A 21 24.98 2.54 -4.42
CA ARG A 21 24.21 1.61 -3.62
C ARG A 21 22.70 1.80 -3.87
N ILE A 22 22.05 0.74 -4.32
CA ILE A 22 20.60 0.74 -4.54
C ILE A 22 19.89 0.58 -3.19
N PRO A 23 18.94 1.47 -2.82
CA PRO A 23 18.17 1.32 -1.60
C PRO A 23 17.39 -0.01 -1.56
N ARG A 24 17.43 -0.69 -0.44
CA ARG A 24 16.64 -1.89 -0.16
C ARG A 24 15.36 -1.50 0.56
N VAL A 25 14.21 -1.77 -0.05
CA VAL A 25 12.89 -1.55 0.53
C VAL A 25 12.20 -2.91 0.71
N LEU A 26 11.76 -3.22 1.93
CA LEU A 26 11.10 -4.49 2.25
C LEU A 26 9.58 -4.34 2.21
N ALA A 27 8.91 -5.32 1.60
CA ALA A 27 7.47 -5.47 1.76
C ALA A 27 7.17 -5.81 3.23
N ALA A 28 6.44 -4.96 3.92
CA ALA A 28 6.14 -5.12 5.34
C ALA A 28 4.70 -4.67 5.64
N LEU A 29 3.96 -5.55 6.32
CA LEU A 29 2.55 -5.32 6.63
C LEU A 29 2.30 -5.33 8.15
N ARG A 30 3.03 -6.14 8.89
CA ARG A 30 2.86 -6.33 10.33
C ARG A 30 4.13 -5.96 11.09
N ARG A 31 3.95 -5.60 12.37
CA ARG A 31 5.00 -5.10 13.24
C ARG A 31 6.34 -5.84 13.14
N PRO A 32 6.42 -7.19 13.17
CA PRO A 32 7.72 -7.88 13.11
C PRO A 32 8.49 -7.63 11.80
N MET A 33 7.76 -7.49 10.66
CA MET A 33 8.39 -7.15 9.38
C MET A 33 8.79 -5.68 9.29
N ILE A 34 8.04 -4.78 9.93
CA ILE A 34 8.37 -3.35 10.02
C ILE A 34 9.63 -3.17 10.87
N GLU A 35 9.73 -3.87 12.01
CA GLU A 35 10.92 -3.89 12.85
C GLU A 35 12.14 -4.44 12.09
N LEU A 36 11.97 -5.52 11.32
CA LEU A 36 13.03 -6.04 10.47
C LEU A 36 13.45 -5.02 9.39
N ALA A 37 12.51 -4.34 8.75
CA ALA A 37 12.82 -3.29 7.78
C ALA A 37 13.63 -2.15 8.41
N ARG A 38 13.26 -1.71 9.61
CA ARG A 38 14.02 -0.72 10.37
C ARG A 38 15.48 -1.15 10.59
N GLU A 39 15.71 -2.43 10.90
CA GLU A 39 17.04 -2.94 11.24
C GLU A 39 17.92 -3.25 10.03
N CYS A 40 17.33 -3.81 8.96
CA CYS A 40 18.07 -4.45 7.87
C CYS A 40 17.81 -3.85 6.48
N ALA A 41 17.06 -2.74 6.38
CA ALA A 41 16.71 -2.14 5.10
C ALA A 41 16.76 -0.60 5.16
N ASP A 42 16.64 0.03 4.01
CA ASP A 42 16.57 1.47 3.87
C ASP A 42 15.15 1.99 4.02
N GLY A 43 14.17 1.07 3.92
CA GLY A 43 12.77 1.41 4.05
C GLY A 43 11.84 0.22 3.95
N MET A 44 10.54 0.52 3.90
CA MET A 44 9.48 -0.44 3.71
C MET A 44 8.42 0.04 2.72
N LEU A 45 7.71 -0.92 2.12
CA LEU A 45 6.49 -0.70 1.37
C LEU A 45 5.36 -1.50 2.01
N SER A 46 4.25 -0.85 2.31
CA SER A 46 3.00 -1.51 2.71
C SER A 46 1.99 -1.51 1.58
N TYR A 47 1.18 -2.55 1.51
CA TYR A 47 0.19 -2.74 0.46
C TYR A 47 -1.20 -2.99 1.06
N LEU A 48 -2.23 -2.37 0.48
CA LEU A 48 -3.62 -2.48 0.89
C LEU A 48 -3.79 -2.08 2.37
N VAL A 49 -3.45 -0.85 2.69
CA VAL A 49 -3.44 -0.31 4.06
C VAL A 49 -4.15 1.04 4.15
N THR A 50 -4.58 1.36 5.36
CA THR A 50 -5.20 2.66 5.69
C THR A 50 -4.14 3.69 6.12
N PRO A 51 -4.46 5.01 6.12
CA PRO A 51 -3.59 6.03 6.72
C PRO A 51 -3.28 5.77 8.20
N ALA A 52 -4.18 5.15 8.96
CA ALA A 52 -3.93 4.74 10.34
C ALA A 52 -2.82 3.67 10.44
N HIS A 53 -2.76 2.73 9.49
CA HIS A 53 -1.64 1.78 9.41
C HIS A 53 -0.33 2.50 9.09
N THR A 54 -0.35 3.48 8.18
CA THR A 54 0.85 4.28 7.85
C THR A 54 1.39 5.00 9.08
N ALA A 55 0.53 5.61 9.90
CA ALA A 55 0.93 6.24 11.16
C ALA A 55 1.57 5.23 12.14
N MET A 56 0.97 4.06 12.29
CA MET A 56 1.52 2.97 13.12
C MET A 56 2.87 2.49 12.56
N ALA A 57 2.96 2.31 11.25
CA ALA A 57 4.19 1.88 10.59
C ALA A 57 5.32 2.90 10.80
N ARG A 58 5.04 4.20 10.65
CA ARG A 58 6.01 5.28 10.92
C ARG A 58 6.50 5.25 12.36
N ALA A 59 5.61 5.05 13.32
CA ALA A 59 5.98 4.98 14.74
C ALA A 59 6.94 3.80 15.04
N VAL A 60 6.80 2.69 14.35
CA VAL A 60 7.66 1.50 14.50
C VAL A 60 8.95 1.61 13.69
N LEU A 61 8.86 2.07 12.44
CA LEU A 61 9.97 2.17 11.49
C LEU A 61 11.00 3.24 11.94
N GLY A 62 10.53 4.31 12.57
CA GLY A 62 11.34 5.48 12.93
C GLY A 62 11.41 6.53 11.81
N PRO A 63 11.99 7.70 12.08
CA PRO A 63 11.98 8.85 11.16
C PRO A 63 12.95 8.71 9.97
N ASP A 64 14.02 7.93 10.13
CA ASP A 64 15.16 7.92 9.21
C ASP A 64 15.05 6.89 8.08
N ARG A 65 13.95 6.13 8.04
CA ARG A 65 13.73 5.08 7.04
C ARG A 65 12.62 5.47 6.09
N LEU A 66 12.80 5.15 4.80
CA LEU A 66 11.81 5.38 3.77
C LEU A 66 10.53 4.58 4.06
N LEU A 67 9.39 5.26 4.17
CA LEU A 67 8.08 4.64 4.28
C LEU A 67 7.27 4.88 3.01
N CYS A 68 7.06 3.81 2.26
CA CYS A 68 6.19 3.83 1.09
C CYS A 68 4.85 3.17 1.45
N ALA A 69 3.75 3.78 1.05
CA ALA A 69 2.41 3.20 1.13
C ALA A 69 1.83 3.03 -0.27
N GLU A 70 1.31 1.84 -0.58
CA GLU A 70 0.47 1.68 -1.77
C GLU A 70 -0.95 2.13 -1.42
N GLN A 71 -1.61 2.81 -2.37
CA GLN A 71 -3.01 3.20 -2.30
C GLN A 71 -3.74 2.84 -3.59
N ALA A 72 -4.65 1.87 -3.49
CA ALA A 72 -5.58 1.55 -4.56
C ALA A 72 -6.56 2.71 -4.78
N VAL A 73 -6.73 3.14 -6.03
CA VAL A 73 -7.59 4.28 -6.38
C VAL A 73 -8.55 3.93 -7.51
N LEU A 74 -9.73 4.55 -7.51
CA LEU A 74 -10.74 4.34 -8.54
C LEU A 74 -11.50 5.64 -8.84
N LEU A 75 -11.33 6.18 -10.04
CA LEU A 75 -12.10 7.32 -10.53
C LEU A 75 -13.51 6.87 -10.90
N SER A 76 -14.44 6.97 -9.96
CA SER A 76 -15.85 6.70 -10.14
C SER A 76 -16.67 7.51 -9.14
N ALA A 77 -17.68 8.24 -9.63
CA ALA A 77 -18.59 9.01 -8.80
C ALA A 77 -19.80 8.18 -8.31
N ASP A 78 -20.01 6.99 -8.86
CA ASP A 78 -21.09 6.09 -8.43
C ASP A 78 -20.60 5.17 -7.32
N PRO A 79 -21.13 5.30 -6.08
CA PRO A 79 -20.69 4.48 -4.94
C PRO A 79 -20.93 2.98 -5.14
N ALA A 80 -22.03 2.61 -5.78
CA ALA A 80 -22.38 1.20 -5.97
C ALA A 80 -21.40 0.55 -6.95
N GLU A 81 -21.11 1.20 -8.06
CA GLU A 81 -20.16 0.74 -9.07
C GLU A 81 -18.73 0.74 -8.52
N ALA A 82 -18.32 1.80 -7.82
CA ALA A 82 -17.00 1.91 -7.22
C ALA A 82 -16.73 0.75 -6.25
N ARG A 83 -17.66 0.49 -5.33
CA ARG A 83 -17.52 -0.60 -4.36
C ARG A 83 -17.57 -1.98 -5.03
N ARG A 84 -18.38 -2.16 -6.07
CA ARG A 84 -18.42 -3.41 -6.84
C ARG A 84 -17.05 -3.71 -7.45
N ILE A 85 -16.46 -2.76 -8.18
CA ILE A 85 -15.14 -2.91 -8.81
C ILE A 85 -14.06 -3.11 -7.74
N ALA A 86 -14.10 -2.33 -6.66
CA ALA A 86 -13.14 -2.46 -5.58
C ALA A 86 -13.18 -3.85 -4.93
N ARG A 87 -14.37 -4.42 -4.69
CA ARG A 87 -14.52 -5.80 -4.18
C ARG A 87 -13.94 -6.83 -5.13
N GLU A 88 -14.25 -6.77 -6.40
CA GLU A 88 -13.71 -7.68 -7.42
C GLU A 88 -12.18 -7.69 -7.44
N ARG A 89 -11.54 -6.58 -7.08
CA ARG A 89 -10.09 -6.42 -7.12
C ARG A 89 -9.39 -6.69 -5.80
N THR A 90 -10.10 -6.57 -4.68
CA THR A 90 -9.46 -6.63 -3.35
C THR A 90 -9.95 -7.74 -2.44
N SER A 91 -11.16 -8.29 -2.62
CA SER A 91 -11.74 -9.26 -1.69
C SER A 91 -10.91 -10.53 -1.48
N TRP A 92 -10.23 -11.01 -2.51
CA TRP A 92 -9.38 -12.19 -2.43
C TRP A 92 -8.20 -12.05 -1.44
N TYR A 93 -7.80 -10.81 -1.10
CA TYR A 93 -6.81 -10.58 -0.04
C TYR A 93 -7.33 -10.96 1.35
N PHE A 94 -8.64 -10.95 1.56
CA PHE A 94 -9.23 -11.28 2.86
C PHE A 94 -9.04 -12.75 3.25
N ASP A 95 -8.73 -13.61 2.30
CA ASP A 95 -8.41 -15.03 2.51
C ASP A 95 -6.90 -15.31 2.58
N LEU A 96 -6.05 -14.32 2.29
CA LEU A 96 -4.59 -14.49 2.34
C LEU A 96 -4.07 -14.31 3.77
N GLY A 97 -3.41 -15.33 4.32
CA GLY A 97 -3.03 -15.46 5.71
C GLY A 97 -2.32 -14.27 6.39
N ASN A 98 -1.73 -13.35 5.63
CA ASN A 98 -1.07 -12.15 6.18
C ASN A 98 -2.03 -10.96 6.32
N TYR A 99 -3.08 -10.86 5.50
CA TYR A 99 -3.95 -9.69 5.45
C TYR A 99 -4.99 -9.64 6.57
N PRO A 100 -5.78 -10.70 6.87
CA PRO A 100 -6.78 -10.62 7.93
C PRO A 100 -6.21 -10.17 9.29
N PRO A 101 -5.07 -10.69 9.78
CA PRO A 101 -4.49 -10.19 11.02
C PRO A 101 -4.04 -8.72 10.94
N SER A 102 -3.57 -8.26 9.77
CA SER A 102 -3.21 -6.86 9.56
C SER A 102 -4.43 -5.95 9.54
N LEU A 103 -5.49 -6.37 8.85
CA LEU A 103 -6.73 -5.60 8.74
C LEU A 103 -7.45 -5.50 10.09
N ARG A 104 -7.44 -6.58 10.89
CA ARG A 104 -7.94 -6.52 12.28
C ARG A 104 -7.13 -5.53 13.15
N ALA A 105 -5.81 -5.50 12.98
CA ALA A 105 -4.96 -4.53 13.69
C ALA A 105 -5.23 -3.07 13.26
N GLN A 106 -5.80 -2.87 12.07
CA GLN A 106 -6.27 -1.58 11.57
C GLN A 106 -7.70 -1.22 12.03
N GLY A 107 -8.33 -2.07 12.86
CA GLY A 107 -9.64 -1.83 13.44
C GLY A 107 -10.82 -2.38 12.64
N PHE A 108 -10.58 -3.21 11.62
CA PHE A 108 -11.65 -3.92 10.94
C PHE A 108 -12.04 -5.19 11.72
N THR A 109 -13.33 -5.50 11.71
CA THR A 109 -13.90 -6.66 12.39
C THR A 109 -14.00 -7.88 11.47
N ASP A 110 -14.27 -9.06 12.04
CA ASP A 110 -14.53 -10.25 11.22
C ASP A 110 -15.77 -10.08 10.33
N ALA A 111 -16.74 -9.30 10.76
CA ALA A 111 -17.90 -8.95 9.94
C ALA A 111 -17.51 -8.06 8.75
N ASP A 112 -16.50 -7.19 8.91
CA ASP A 112 -15.98 -6.38 7.79
C ASP A 112 -15.24 -7.23 6.76
N LEU A 113 -14.58 -8.32 7.19
CA LEU A 113 -13.81 -9.22 6.32
C LEU A 113 -14.68 -10.36 5.70
N ALA A 114 -15.91 -10.53 6.15
CA ALA A 114 -16.76 -11.64 5.69
C ALA A 114 -17.13 -11.49 4.21
N GLY A 115 -17.07 -12.60 3.46
CA GLY A 115 -17.41 -12.63 2.04
C GLY A 115 -16.54 -11.68 1.19
N GLU A 116 -17.17 -10.82 0.43
CA GLU A 116 -16.44 -9.84 -0.40
C GLU A 116 -16.06 -8.54 0.35
N GLY A 117 -16.29 -8.50 1.64
CA GLY A 117 -16.01 -7.35 2.49
C GLY A 117 -17.17 -6.34 2.61
N SER A 118 -17.29 -5.74 3.80
CA SER A 118 -18.27 -4.67 4.05
C SER A 118 -17.92 -3.39 3.25
N ASP A 119 -18.90 -2.50 3.10
CA ASP A 119 -18.62 -1.15 2.53
C ASP A 119 -17.54 -0.43 3.32
N ARG A 120 -17.51 -0.58 4.64
CA ARG A 120 -16.55 0.05 5.53
C ARG A 120 -15.10 -0.35 5.22
N ILE A 121 -14.81 -1.64 5.00
CA ILE A 121 -13.46 -2.09 4.68
C ILE A 121 -13.06 -1.67 3.27
N ILE A 122 -13.97 -1.76 2.31
CA ILE A 122 -13.72 -1.34 0.94
C ILE A 122 -13.41 0.16 0.87
N ASP A 123 -14.22 1.01 1.50
CA ASP A 123 -14.01 2.46 1.55
C ASP A 123 -12.74 2.85 2.35
N GLY A 124 -12.36 2.00 3.31
CA GLY A 124 -11.12 2.16 4.06
C GLY A 124 -9.86 1.87 3.25
N LEU A 125 -9.91 0.88 2.37
CA LEU A 125 -8.75 0.38 1.62
C LEU A 125 -8.61 0.98 0.23
N VAL A 126 -9.71 1.33 -0.44
CA VAL A 126 -9.72 1.89 -1.78
C VAL A 126 -10.21 3.34 -1.74
N ALA A 127 -9.41 4.25 -2.26
CA ALA A 127 -9.83 5.64 -2.45
C ALA A 127 -10.59 5.75 -3.77
N TRP A 128 -11.88 6.02 -3.69
CA TRP A 128 -12.72 6.18 -4.88
C TRP A 128 -13.46 7.52 -4.85
N GLY A 129 -13.88 7.99 -6.01
CA GLY A 129 -14.55 9.27 -6.20
C GLY A 129 -13.90 10.10 -7.29
N GLY A 130 -14.03 11.42 -7.19
CA GLY A 130 -13.33 12.37 -8.06
C GLY A 130 -11.86 12.56 -7.67
N VAL A 131 -11.15 13.32 -8.50
CA VAL A 131 -9.72 13.63 -8.32
C VAL A 131 -9.42 14.17 -6.91
N ASP A 132 -10.25 15.08 -6.40
CA ASP A 132 -10.04 15.70 -5.08
C ASP A 132 -10.15 14.69 -3.92
N ALA A 133 -11.08 13.73 -4.01
CA ALA A 133 -11.24 12.69 -3.00
C ALA A 133 -10.02 11.78 -2.95
N ILE A 134 -9.52 11.36 -4.11
CA ILE A 134 -8.32 10.53 -4.23
C ILE A 134 -7.07 11.29 -3.75
N ALA A 135 -6.90 12.54 -4.18
CA ALA A 135 -5.80 13.39 -3.73
C ALA A 135 -5.87 13.64 -2.21
N GLY A 136 -7.08 13.74 -1.66
CA GLY A 136 -7.31 13.80 -0.21
C GLY A 136 -6.72 12.59 0.50
N ARG A 137 -7.02 11.38 0.06
CA ARG A 137 -6.50 10.13 0.63
C ARG A 137 -4.97 10.05 0.53
N VAL A 138 -4.39 10.46 -0.59
CA VAL A 138 -2.93 10.52 -0.73
C VAL A 138 -2.32 11.46 0.32
N ARG A 139 -2.90 12.66 0.50
CA ARG A 139 -2.47 13.61 1.54
C ARG A 139 -2.62 13.04 2.96
N GLU A 140 -3.65 12.24 3.24
CA GLU A 140 -3.80 11.55 4.53
C GLU A 140 -2.63 10.60 4.80
N HIS A 141 -2.18 9.81 3.83
CA HIS A 141 -1.00 8.95 3.96
C HIS A 141 0.28 9.76 4.19
N LEU A 142 0.47 10.84 3.45
CA LEU A 142 1.63 11.73 3.64
C LEU A 142 1.62 12.37 5.03
N ALA A 143 0.47 12.88 5.48
CA ALA A 143 0.30 13.42 6.82
C ALA A 143 0.50 12.37 7.94
N ALA A 144 0.19 11.10 7.65
CA ALA A 144 0.43 9.97 8.53
C ALA A 144 1.91 9.53 8.56
N GLY A 145 2.77 10.17 7.79
CA GLY A 145 4.22 9.95 7.79
C GLY A 145 4.74 9.10 6.64
N ALA A 146 3.99 8.83 5.59
CA ALA A 146 4.55 8.27 4.38
C ALA A 146 5.48 9.29 3.70
N ASP A 147 6.65 8.84 3.22
CA ASP A 147 7.54 9.64 2.39
C ASP A 147 7.13 9.56 0.92
N HIS A 148 6.47 8.46 0.54
CA HIS A 148 6.03 8.20 -0.81
C HIS A 148 4.72 7.41 -0.82
N VAL A 149 3.78 7.79 -1.69
CA VAL A 149 2.54 7.05 -1.93
C VAL A 149 2.53 6.53 -3.35
N CYS A 150 2.50 5.20 -3.48
CA CYS A 150 2.38 4.52 -4.77
C CYS A 150 0.90 4.36 -5.11
N ILE A 151 0.35 5.17 -5.99
CA ILE A 151 -1.04 4.99 -6.41
C ILE A 151 -1.17 3.81 -7.38
N GLN A 152 -2.19 2.99 -7.15
CA GLN A 152 -2.56 1.88 -8.01
C GLN A 152 -3.98 2.08 -8.54
N PRO A 153 -4.17 2.65 -9.72
CA PRO A 153 -5.49 2.77 -10.31
C PRO A 153 -6.06 1.38 -10.62
N LEU A 154 -7.27 1.13 -10.12
CA LEU A 154 -7.99 -0.11 -10.43
C LEU A 154 -8.54 -0.03 -11.85
N PRO A 155 -8.29 -1.05 -12.71
CA PRO A 155 -8.76 -1.03 -14.07
C PRO A 155 -10.29 -1.04 -14.15
N THR A 156 -10.84 -0.20 -15.01
CA THR A 156 -12.26 -0.16 -15.39
C THR A 156 -12.39 -0.52 -16.86
N GLY A 157 -13.27 -1.46 -17.19
CA GLY A 157 -13.48 -1.89 -18.58
C GLY A 157 -12.24 -2.48 -19.24
N GLY A 158 -11.90 -2.01 -20.43
CA GLY A 158 -10.77 -2.52 -21.25
C GLY A 158 -9.42 -1.84 -20.99
N ASP A 159 -9.36 -0.81 -20.15
CA ASP A 159 -8.09 -0.11 -19.82
C ASP A 159 -7.35 -0.87 -18.70
N VAL A 160 -6.62 -1.91 -19.09
CA VAL A 160 -5.87 -2.79 -18.17
C VAL A 160 -4.84 -2.03 -17.33
N PHE A 161 -4.30 -0.92 -17.85
CA PHE A 161 -3.27 -0.14 -17.17
C PHE A 161 -3.83 1.12 -16.50
N ALA A 162 -5.13 1.37 -16.63
CA ALA A 162 -5.80 2.57 -16.12
C ALA A 162 -5.05 3.88 -16.44
N LEU A 163 -4.48 3.98 -17.65
CA LEU A 163 -3.64 5.11 -18.06
C LEU A 163 -4.41 6.42 -18.08
N GLN A 164 -5.71 6.38 -18.39
CA GLN A 164 -6.55 7.57 -18.37
C GLN A 164 -6.66 8.10 -16.94
N ALA A 165 -6.92 7.23 -15.94
CA ALA A 165 -6.99 7.62 -14.55
C ALA A 165 -5.66 8.25 -14.07
N LEU A 166 -4.51 7.70 -14.45
CA LEU A 166 -3.22 8.28 -14.11
C LEU A 166 -3.03 9.68 -14.71
N ARG A 167 -3.47 9.90 -15.95
CA ARG A 167 -3.39 11.22 -16.61
C ARG A 167 -4.29 12.25 -15.93
N GLU A 168 -5.47 11.85 -15.47
CA GLU A 168 -6.41 12.73 -14.77
C GLU A 168 -5.95 13.06 -13.35
N LEU A 169 -5.31 12.11 -12.67
CA LEU A 169 -4.82 12.29 -11.29
C LEU A 169 -3.50 13.06 -11.21
N ALA A 170 -2.62 12.92 -12.19
CA ALA A 170 -1.27 13.49 -12.16
C ALA A 170 -1.23 14.99 -11.81
N PRO A 171 -2.07 15.89 -12.37
CA PRO A 171 -2.03 17.31 -12.05
C PRO A 171 -2.37 17.66 -10.60
N ALA A 172 -3.06 16.77 -9.88
CA ALA A 172 -3.46 16.98 -8.48
C ALA A 172 -2.49 16.31 -7.48
N LEU A 173 -1.59 15.46 -7.98
CA LEU A 173 -0.68 14.63 -7.15
C LEU A 173 0.80 14.99 -7.34
N LEU A 174 1.15 15.68 -8.40
CA LEU A 174 2.50 16.14 -8.75
C LEU A 174 2.64 17.65 -8.61
#